data_267e4c2bf0dd0991a42fb9eb0c362a59
#
_entry.id   267e4c2bf0dd0991a42fb9eb0c362a59
#
_cell.length_a   1.000
_cell.length_b   1.000
_cell.length_c   1.000
_cell.angle_alpha   90.00
_cell.angle_beta   90.00
_cell.angle_gamma   90.00
#
_symmetry.space_group_name_H-M   'P 1'
#
loop_
_entity.id
_entity.type
_entity.pdbx_description
1 polymer ?
#
loop_
_entity_poly.entity_id
_entity_poly.type
_entity_poly.pdbx_seq_one_letter_code
_entity_poly.pdbx_strand_id
1 'polypeptide(L)'
;DSLKPKDSFKVYYASAPERVNPGDPVWNQKNTPRLVGAIDAVSKAKALAFYESICDVAVVVSSPEVAEAAKLLENTFRLVNIALINEFTQLCAKSGINVNEVIDAASSKPYGFMPFRPGVGVGGHCIPVDPLYLTWWARQNGVRAEFVETADSINHAMPKYVAQRALELVDSSVTKPRVLILGVAYKPGVGDVRETPVSELFQHLIEEGADVAWHDPLVPNWKGSKPVDLFWNCDVAILATKQPGMDVGHLIKQGVPILDCTNSIKNLAGVASL
;
A
#
# COMPACT_ATOMS: atom_id res chain seq x y z
N ASP A 1 25.26 14.65 14.51
CA ASP A 1 26.08 15.42 15.48
C ASP A 1 25.35 16.59 16.14
N SER A 2 24.26 17.12 15.57
CA SER A 2 23.48 18.23 16.14
C SER A 2 22.65 17.85 17.38
N LEU A 3 22.46 16.56 17.65
CA LEU A 3 21.67 16.04 18.77
C LEU A 3 22.54 15.63 19.98
N LYS A 4 23.87 15.79 19.93
CA LYS A 4 24.72 15.51 21.09
C LYS A 4 24.55 16.65 22.11
N PRO A 5 24.08 16.35 23.35
CA PRO A 5 24.04 17.36 24.41
C PRO A 5 25.44 17.92 24.66
N LYS A 6 25.55 19.23 24.71
CA LYS A 6 26.87 19.88 24.87
C LYS A 6 27.46 19.73 26.26
N ASP A 7 26.70 19.34 27.30
CA ASP A 7 27.23 19.24 28.68
C ASP A 7 26.44 18.25 29.56
N SER A 8 27.19 17.52 30.36
CA SER A 8 26.91 16.81 31.62
C SER A 8 25.85 15.69 31.66
N PHE A 9 24.99 15.52 30.68
CA PHE A 9 24.07 14.36 30.64
C PHE A 9 24.69 13.23 29.82
N LYS A 10 24.84 12.04 30.42
CA LYS A 10 25.20 10.83 29.70
C LYS A 10 23.97 10.39 28.89
N VAL A 11 23.93 10.73 27.60
CA VAL A 11 22.93 10.24 26.65
C VAL A 11 23.45 8.99 25.98
N TYR A 12 22.62 7.95 25.97
CA TYR A 12 22.87 6.71 25.24
C TYR A 12 22.04 6.75 23.96
N TYR A 13 22.66 6.53 22.81
CA TYR A 13 22.00 6.63 21.53
C TYR A 13 22.02 5.29 20.77
N ALA A 14 20.84 4.85 20.34
CA ALA A 14 20.66 3.70 19.47
C ALA A 14 19.45 3.91 18.56
N SER A 15 19.49 3.34 17.37
CA SER A 15 18.36 3.22 16.45
C SER A 15 17.81 1.79 16.49
N ALA A 16 16.50 1.66 16.64
CA ALA A 16 15.80 0.39 16.60
C ALA A 16 14.47 0.56 15.86
N PRO A 17 14.48 0.59 14.53
CA PRO A 17 13.32 0.94 13.72
C PRO A 17 12.18 -0.06 13.88
N GLU A 18 10.93 0.45 13.80
CA GLU A 18 9.73 -0.37 13.83
C GLU A 18 9.54 -1.09 12.48
N ARG A 19 9.29 -2.41 12.53
CA ARG A 19 9.19 -3.29 11.36
C ARG A 19 7.88 -4.07 11.29
N VAL A 20 6.97 -3.85 12.23
CA VAL A 20 5.69 -4.58 12.30
C VAL A 20 4.74 -4.15 11.18
N ASN A 21 4.02 -5.11 10.62
CA ASN A 21 2.92 -4.87 9.71
C ASN A 21 1.61 -4.82 10.53
N PRO A 22 1.01 -3.63 10.75
CA PRO A 22 -0.22 -3.52 11.53
C PRO A 22 -1.34 -4.39 10.96
N GLY A 23 -2.03 -5.14 11.84
CA GLY A 23 -3.10 -6.06 11.45
C GLY A 23 -2.62 -7.42 10.95
N ASP A 24 -1.33 -7.72 11.02
CA ASP A 24 -0.80 -9.05 10.73
C ASP A 24 -1.24 -10.04 11.83
N PRO A 25 -1.84 -11.19 11.48
CA PRO A 25 -2.34 -12.12 12.50
C PRO A 25 -1.24 -12.94 13.19
N VAL A 26 -0.03 -12.99 12.62
CA VAL A 26 1.09 -13.81 13.10
C VAL A 26 2.18 -12.93 13.71
N TRP A 27 2.61 -11.91 12.97
CA TRP A 27 3.73 -11.05 13.35
C TRP A 27 3.27 -9.79 14.07
N ASN A 28 3.78 -9.57 15.27
CA ASN A 28 3.45 -8.45 16.13
C ASN A 28 4.73 -7.81 16.72
N GLN A 29 4.59 -6.81 17.58
CA GLN A 29 5.73 -6.11 18.16
C GLN A 29 6.67 -6.98 18.98
N LYS A 30 6.17 -8.09 19.55
CA LYS A 30 6.95 -8.99 20.39
C LYS A 30 7.78 -9.96 19.55
N ASN A 31 7.17 -10.61 18.57
CA ASN A 31 7.80 -11.71 17.82
C ASN A 31 8.46 -11.27 16.50
N THR A 32 8.25 -10.03 16.04
CA THR A 32 9.01 -9.49 14.91
C THR A 32 10.42 -9.11 15.34
N PRO A 33 11.49 -9.68 14.75
CA PRO A 33 12.86 -9.38 15.11
C PRO A 33 13.17 -7.88 15.09
N ARG A 34 13.65 -7.33 16.20
CA ARG A 34 14.01 -5.91 16.34
C ARG A 34 15.48 -5.70 15.99
N LEU A 35 15.76 -4.77 15.06
CA LEU A 35 17.16 -4.34 14.81
C LEU A 35 17.59 -3.39 15.92
N VAL A 36 18.86 -3.49 16.34
CA VAL A 36 19.46 -2.58 17.33
C VAL A 36 20.84 -2.16 16.84
N GLY A 37 20.95 -0.91 16.40
CA GLY A 37 22.21 -0.26 16.03
C GLY A 37 22.54 0.86 17.00
N ALA A 38 23.75 0.92 17.53
CA ALA A 38 24.15 1.90 18.52
C ALA A 38 25.52 2.53 18.21
N ILE A 39 25.74 3.75 18.72
CA ILE A 39 26.97 4.53 18.46
C ILE A 39 28.20 4.04 19.23
N ASP A 40 27.98 3.33 20.34
CA ASP A 40 29.05 2.80 21.19
C ASP A 40 28.61 1.56 21.94
N ALA A 41 29.56 0.87 22.59
CA ALA A 41 29.32 -0.38 23.30
C ALA A 41 28.38 -0.23 24.50
N VAL A 42 28.38 0.91 25.19
CA VAL A 42 27.53 1.14 26.35
C VAL A 42 26.07 1.38 25.91
N SER A 43 25.90 2.22 24.90
CA SER A 43 24.60 2.47 24.25
C SER A 43 24.00 1.18 23.72
N LYS A 44 24.82 0.34 23.05
CA LYS A 44 24.43 -0.98 22.56
C LYS A 44 23.94 -1.89 23.66
N ALA A 45 24.72 -2.04 24.75
CA ALA A 45 24.35 -2.93 25.86
C ALA A 45 23.03 -2.51 26.51
N LYS A 46 22.81 -1.20 26.69
CA LYS A 46 21.56 -0.68 27.27
C LYS A 46 20.35 -0.86 26.33
N ALA A 47 20.50 -0.54 25.04
CA ALA A 47 19.45 -0.72 24.06
C ALA A 47 19.10 -2.20 23.90
N LEU A 48 20.11 -3.08 23.85
CA LEU A 48 19.90 -4.53 23.74
C LEU A 48 19.14 -5.07 24.95
N ALA A 49 19.58 -4.75 26.18
CA ALA A 49 18.89 -5.17 27.39
C ALA A 49 17.43 -4.70 27.46
N PHE A 50 17.14 -3.49 26.95
CA PHE A 50 15.76 -3.00 26.85
C PHE A 50 14.94 -3.81 25.84
N TYR A 51 15.43 -3.99 24.61
CA TYR A 51 14.66 -4.68 23.58
C TYR A 51 14.54 -6.18 23.82
N GLU A 52 15.53 -6.85 24.41
CA GLU A 52 15.44 -8.25 24.84
C GLU A 52 14.39 -8.46 25.95
N SER A 53 14.05 -7.42 26.71
CA SER A 53 12.98 -7.51 27.73
C SER A 53 11.57 -7.45 27.14
N ILE A 54 11.39 -6.96 25.90
CA ILE A 54 10.08 -6.73 25.28
C ILE A 54 9.89 -7.44 23.94
N CYS A 55 10.97 -7.89 23.29
CA CYS A 55 10.94 -8.60 22.01
C CYS A 55 11.58 -9.99 22.16
N ASP A 56 11.05 -10.97 21.42
CA ASP A 56 11.58 -12.33 21.43
C ASP A 56 12.98 -12.42 20.80
N VAL A 57 13.27 -11.53 19.83
CA VAL A 57 14.56 -11.50 19.13
C VAL A 57 15.01 -10.06 18.92
N ALA A 58 16.22 -9.73 19.40
CA ALA A 58 16.92 -8.50 19.08
C ALA A 58 18.17 -8.82 18.24
N VAL A 59 18.25 -8.23 17.04
CA VAL A 59 19.35 -8.42 16.09
C VAL A 59 20.27 -7.22 16.17
N VAL A 60 21.49 -7.41 16.65
CA VAL A 60 22.48 -6.34 16.73
C VAL A 60 23.09 -6.08 15.36
N VAL A 61 23.14 -4.81 14.97
CA VAL A 61 23.84 -4.34 13.77
C VAL A 61 24.98 -3.39 14.15
N SER A 62 25.86 -3.09 13.20
CA SER A 62 27.13 -2.39 13.47
C SER A 62 26.96 -0.93 13.87
N SER A 63 25.92 -0.24 13.40
CA SER A 63 25.67 1.17 13.72
C SER A 63 24.17 1.52 13.63
N PRO A 64 23.75 2.68 14.16
CA PRO A 64 22.39 3.20 13.99
C PRO A 64 21.99 3.35 12.53
N GLU A 65 22.91 3.83 11.69
CA GLU A 65 22.68 4.04 10.25
C GLU A 65 22.38 2.73 9.51
N VAL A 66 23.03 1.63 9.91
CA VAL A 66 22.72 0.30 9.34
C VAL A 66 21.32 -0.16 9.71
N ALA A 67 20.86 0.08 10.95
CA ALA A 67 19.50 -0.24 11.35
C ALA A 67 18.46 0.57 10.56
N GLU A 68 18.70 1.86 10.39
CA GLU A 68 17.83 2.78 9.63
C GLU A 68 17.81 2.43 8.15
N ALA A 69 19.00 2.21 7.54
CA ALA A 69 19.11 1.83 6.13
C ALA A 69 18.41 0.50 5.83
N ALA A 70 18.47 -0.47 6.75
CA ALA A 70 17.75 -1.74 6.59
C ALA A 70 16.24 -1.52 6.52
N LYS A 71 15.67 -0.67 7.37
CA LYS A 71 14.25 -0.32 7.32
C LYS A 71 13.86 0.38 6.03
N LEU A 72 14.68 1.35 5.58
CA LEU A 72 14.47 2.04 4.31
C LEU A 72 14.54 1.07 3.13
N LEU A 73 15.47 0.12 3.14
CA LEU A 73 15.59 -0.90 2.10
C LEU A 73 14.35 -1.81 2.04
N GLU A 74 13.82 -2.25 3.18
CA GLU A 74 12.60 -3.06 3.26
C GLU A 74 11.40 -2.35 2.63
N ASN A 75 11.19 -1.08 2.95
CA ASN A 75 10.10 -0.29 2.41
C ASN A 75 10.29 0.03 0.92
N THR A 76 11.53 0.34 0.51
CA THR A 76 11.89 0.55 -0.89
C THR A 76 11.69 -0.72 -1.72
N PHE A 77 12.10 -1.88 -1.22
CA PHE A 77 11.87 -3.17 -1.86
C PHE A 77 10.37 -3.39 -2.13
N ARG A 78 9.53 -3.09 -1.16
CA ARG A 78 8.06 -3.20 -1.32
C ARG A 78 7.53 -2.21 -2.36
N LEU A 79 7.90 -0.94 -2.28
CA LEU A 79 7.50 0.10 -3.23
C LEU A 79 7.82 -0.28 -4.68
N VAL A 80 9.08 -0.68 -4.93
CA VAL A 80 9.58 -1.03 -6.27
C VAL A 80 8.88 -2.27 -6.82
N ASN A 81 8.66 -3.30 -6.00
CA ASN A 81 7.99 -4.52 -6.46
C ASN A 81 6.50 -4.32 -6.70
N ILE A 82 5.83 -3.46 -5.93
CA ILE A 82 4.44 -3.06 -6.23
C ILE A 82 4.38 -2.30 -7.56
N ALA A 83 5.29 -1.35 -7.80
CA ALA A 83 5.37 -0.62 -9.06
C ALA A 83 5.60 -1.55 -10.25
N LEU A 84 6.53 -2.51 -10.13
CA LEU A 84 6.78 -3.51 -11.16
C LEU A 84 5.50 -4.28 -11.52
N ILE A 85 4.73 -4.73 -10.53
CA ILE A 85 3.49 -5.48 -10.79
C ILE A 85 2.39 -4.56 -11.33
N ASN A 86 2.30 -3.31 -10.88
CA ASN A 86 1.35 -2.32 -11.42
C ASN A 86 1.65 -2.01 -12.90
N GLU A 87 2.90 -1.82 -13.26
CA GLU A 87 3.31 -1.64 -14.66
C GLU A 87 3.01 -2.89 -15.49
N PHE A 88 3.37 -4.08 -14.97
CA PHE A 88 3.14 -5.35 -15.64
C PHE A 88 1.64 -5.62 -15.86
N THR A 89 0.79 -5.16 -14.94
CA THR A 89 -0.67 -5.25 -15.07
C THR A 89 -1.17 -4.50 -16.30
N GLN A 90 -0.64 -3.30 -16.55
CA GLN A 90 -1.01 -2.51 -17.74
C GLN A 90 -0.58 -3.22 -19.03
N LEU A 91 0.60 -3.85 -19.05
CA LEU A 91 1.07 -4.65 -20.18
C LEU A 91 0.19 -5.88 -20.43
N CYS A 92 -0.15 -6.60 -19.37
CA CYS A 92 -1.06 -7.76 -19.45
C CYS A 92 -2.44 -7.37 -19.97
N ALA A 93 -3.01 -6.27 -19.48
CA ALA A 93 -4.31 -5.77 -19.92
C ALA A 93 -4.34 -5.47 -21.42
N LYS A 94 -3.29 -4.87 -21.99
CA LYS A 94 -3.17 -4.62 -23.44
C LYS A 94 -3.12 -5.89 -24.28
N SER A 95 -2.69 -6.99 -23.69
CA SER A 95 -2.57 -8.31 -24.34
C SER A 95 -3.75 -9.24 -24.03
N GLY A 96 -4.75 -8.79 -23.26
CA GLY A 96 -5.87 -9.63 -22.81
C GLY A 96 -5.47 -10.74 -21.84
N ILE A 97 -4.34 -10.59 -21.14
CA ILE A 97 -3.80 -11.57 -20.20
C ILE A 97 -4.23 -11.19 -18.78
N ASN A 98 -4.70 -12.17 -18.00
CA ASN A 98 -5.00 -11.96 -16.59
C ASN A 98 -3.71 -11.96 -15.77
N VAL A 99 -3.31 -10.79 -15.28
CA VAL A 99 -2.07 -10.61 -14.50
C VAL A 99 -2.07 -11.46 -13.21
N ASN A 100 -3.21 -11.68 -12.59
CA ASN A 100 -3.29 -12.48 -11.36
C ASN A 100 -2.99 -13.96 -11.62
N GLU A 101 -3.42 -14.49 -12.77
CA GLU A 101 -3.09 -15.86 -13.20
C GLU A 101 -1.57 -15.97 -13.48
N VAL A 102 -0.98 -14.96 -14.11
CA VAL A 102 0.48 -14.91 -14.34
C VAL A 102 1.25 -14.90 -13.02
N ILE A 103 0.81 -14.10 -12.04
CA ILE A 103 1.44 -14.05 -10.72
C ILE A 103 1.31 -15.39 -9.99
N ASP A 104 0.12 -16.02 -10.05
CA ASP A 104 -0.11 -17.34 -9.44
C ASP A 104 0.78 -18.40 -10.11
N ALA A 105 0.89 -18.39 -11.44
CA ALA A 105 1.77 -19.28 -12.18
C ALA A 105 3.26 -19.06 -11.83
N ALA A 106 3.71 -17.81 -11.77
CA ALA A 106 5.09 -17.49 -11.37
C ALA A 106 5.38 -17.90 -9.91
N SER A 107 4.39 -17.83 -9.03
CA SER A 107 4.50 -18.22 -7.62
C SER A 107 4.61 -19.74 -7.42
N SER A 108 4.31 -20.54 -8.44
CA SER A 108 4.51 -22.00 -8.39
C SER A 108 5.97 -22.40 -8.32
N LYS A 109 6.88 -21.49 -8.71
CA LYS A 109 8.32 -21.69 -8.57
C LYS A 109 8.73 -21.48 -7.11
N PRO A 110 9.36 -22.46 -6.44
CA PRO A 110 9.59 -22.44 -4.99
C PRO A 110 10.72 -21.50 -4.55
N TYR A 111 11.40 -20.80 -5.46
CA TYR A 111 12.51 -19.88 -5.16
C TYR A 111 12.60 -18.73 -6.16
N GLY A 112 13.22 -17.63 -5.73
CA GLY A 112 13.59 -16.51 -6.62
C GLY A 112 12.41 -15.68 -7.14
N PHE A 113 11.20 -15.87 -6.60
CA PHE A 113 10.03 -15.04 -6.86
C PHE A 113 9.26 -14.81 -5.56
N MET A 114 8.97 -13.55 -5.26
CA MET A 114 8.09 -13.14 -4.17
C MET A 114 6.86 -12.46 -4.78
N PRO A 115 5.66 -13.00 -4.59
CA PRO A 115 4.46 -12.45 -5.22
C PRO A 115 4.05 -11.11 -4.61
N PHE A 116 3.82 -10.14 -5.47
CA PHE A 116 3.10 -8.92 -5.19
C PHE A 116 1.84 -8.87 -6.04
N ARG A 117 0.82 -8.15 -5.61
CA ARG A 117 -0.43 -8.00 -6.34
C ARG A 117 -0.60 -6.55 -6.78
N PRO A 118 -1.23 -6.31 -7.94
CA PRO A 118 -1.57 -4.96 -8.36
C PRO A 118 -2.65 -4.36 -7.46
N GLY A 119 -2.79 -3.04 -7.53
CA GLY A 119 -3.82 -2.32 -6.81
C GLY A 119 -4.00 -0.91 -7.32
N VAL A 120 -4.81 -0.13 -6.62
CA VAL A 120 -5.09 1.28 -6.96
C VAL A 120 -3.84 2.16 -6.88
N GLY A 121 -2.82 1.70 -6.21
CA GLY A 121 -1.58 2.42 -5.92
C GLY A 121 -1.01 1.98 -4.58
N VAL A 122 -0.10 2.76 -4.03
CA VAL A 122 0.50 2.50 -2.72
C VAL A 122 -0.02 3.52 -1.71
N GLY A 123 -0.55 3.03 -0.60
CA GLY A 123 -1.04 3.86 0.49
C GLY A 123 -0.39 3.52 1.83
N GLY A 124 -0.83 4.21 2.86
CA GLY A 124 -0.29 4.09 4.21
C GLY A 124 0.84 5.07 4.49
N HIS A 125 1.31 5.06 5.73
CA HIS A 125 2.18 6.12 6.24
C HIS A 125 3.67 5.91 5.89
N CYS A 126 4.13 4.68 5.68
CA CYS A 126 5.56 4.37 5.55
C CYS A 126 5.99 4.12 4.11
N ILE A 127 5.28 3.26 3.37
CA ILE A 127 5.74 2.80 2.05
C ILE A 127 5.79 3.94 1.01
N PRO A 128 4.81 4.85 0.92
CA PRO A 128 4.89 5.98 0.00
C PRO A 128 5.83 7.10 0.48
N VAL A 129 6.20 7.15 1.78
CA VAL A 129 6.92 8.28 2.37
C VAL A 129 8.41 7.97 2.62
N ASP A 130 8.73 6.84 3.27
CA ASP A 130 10.11 6.53 3.65
C ASP A 130 11.09 6.48 2.45
N PRO A 131 10.73 5.90 1.28
CA PRO A 131 11.62 5.92 0.12
C PRO A 131 11.87 7.32 -0.44
N LEU A 132 10.96 8.29 -0.23
CA LEU A 132 11.17 9.67 -0.65
C LEU A 132 12.26 10.37 0.19
N TYR A 133 12.38 10.04 1.48
CA TYR A 133 13.53 10.49 2.29
C TYR A 133 14.84 9.95 1.72
N LEU A 134 14.85 8.70 1.23
CA LEU A 134 16.03 8.13 0.58
C LEU A 134 16.38 8.88 -0.72
N THR A 135 15.38 9.25 -1.55
CA THR A 135 15.62 10.03 -2.77
C THR A 135 16.14 11.43 -2.45
N TRP A 136 15.58 12.07 -1.43
CA TRP A 136 16.06 13.37 -0.97
C TRP A 136 17.52 13.29 -0.49
N TRP A 137 17.83 12.32 0.36
CA TRP A 137 19.19 12.11 0.88
C TRP A 137 20.18 11.79 -0.26
N ALA A 138 19.81 10.97 -1.21
CA ALA A 138 20.63 10.63 -2.36
C ALA A 138 21.00 11.89 -3.16
N ARG A 139 20.03 12.76 -3.45
CA ARG A 139 20.25 14.04 -4.15
C ARG A 139 21.20 14.96 -3.39
N GLN A 140 21.10 15.05 -2.05
CA GLN A 140 22.02 15.85 -1.24
C GLN A 140 23.47 15.33 -1.31
N ASN A 141 23.65 14.04 -1.63
CA ASN A 141 24.97 13.40 -1.76
C ASN A 141 25.40 13.19 -3.24
N GLY A 142 24.75 13.87 -4.18
CA GLY A 142 25.12 13.83 -5.60
C GLY A 142 24.80 12.50 -6.30
N VAL A 143 23.91 11.69 -5.73
CA VAL A 143 23.47 10.39 -6.28
C VAL A 143 21.97 10.46 -6.57
N ARG A 144 21.49 9.72 -7.57
CA ARG A 144 20.05 9.58 -7.86
C ARG A 144 19.56 8.19 -7.48
N ALA A 145 18.39 8.13 -6.88
CA ALA A 145 17.70 6.88 -6.56
C ALA A 145 16.68 6.57 -7.68
N GLU A 146 17.15 6.29 -8.89
CA GLU A 146 16.32 6.20 -10.12
C GLU A 146 15.21 5.16 -10.02
N PHE A 147 15.48 3.98 -9.45
CA PHE A 147 14.45 2.95 -9.24
C PHE A 147 13.33 3.41 -8.32
N VAL A 148 13.68 4.17 -7.29
CA VAL A 148 12.68 4.68 -6.32
C VAL A 148 11.84 5.76 -6.96
N GLU A 149 12.47 6.71 -7.68
CA GLU A 149 11.78 7.78 -8.39
C GLU A 149 10.82 7.22 -9.47
N THR A 150 11.27 6.22 -10.22
CA THR A 150 10.46 5.55 -11.24
C THR A 150 9.29 4.78 -10.60
N ALA A 151 9.55 4.01 -9.56
CA ALA A 151 8.53 3.24 -8.86
C ALA A 151 7.45 4.15 -8.25
N ASP A 152 7.85 5.25 -7.67
CA ASP A 152 6.95 6.27 -7.13
C ASP A 152 6.03 6.82 -8.22
N SER A 153 6.59 7.23 -9.35
CA SER A 153 5.84 7.72 -10.52
C SER A 153 4.82 6.71 -11.05
N ILE A 154 5.21 5.43 -11.18
CA ILE A 154 4.32 4.36 -11.63
C ILE A 154 3.15 4.17 -10.65
N ASN A 155 3.44 4.11 -9.35
CA ASN A 155 2.41 3.91 -8.33
C ASN A 155 1.43 5.10 -8.25
N HIS A 156 1.90 6.33 -8.40
CA HIS A 156 1.06 7.54 -8.46
C HIS A 156 0.22 7.63 -9.75
N ALA A 157 0.62 6.96 -10.83
CA ALA A 157 -0.18 6.90 -12.06
C ALA A 157 -1.34 5.89 -11.97
N MET A 158 -1.31 4.93 -11.02
CA MET A 158 -2.30 3.87 -10.93
C MET A 158 -3.73 4.35 -10.63
N PRO A 159 -3.99 5.32 -9.75
CA PRO A 159 -5.35 5.80 -9.51
C PRO A 159 -6.03 6.28 -10.80
N LYS A 160 -5.30 7.01 -11.65
CA LYS A 160 -5.81 7.45 -12.96
C LYS A 160 -6.09 6.28 -13.89
N TYR A 161 -5.18 5.32 -13.96
CA TYR A 161 -5.37 4.10 -14.75
C TYR A 161 -6.61 3.32 -14.30
N VAL A 162 -6.80 3.14 -12.98
CA VAL A 162 -7.97 2.47 -12.42
C VAL A 162 -9.27 3.20 -12.75
N ALA A 163 -9.28 4.55 -12.66
CA ALA A 163 -10.42 5.36 -13.05
C ALA A 163 -10.83 5.10 -14.51
N GLN A 164 -9.87 5.15 -15.43
CA GLN A 164 -10.09 4.88 -16.85
C GLN A 164 -10.61 3.47 -17.08
N ARG A 165 -10.00 2.46 -16.47
CA ARG A 165 -10.44 1.06 -16.58
C ARG A 165 -11.86 0.84 -16.06
N ALA A 166 -12.26 1.53 -14.98
CA ALA A 166 -13.63 1.43 -14.47
C ALA A 166 -14.63 2.07 -15.42
N LEU A 167 -14.31 3.24 -15.97
CA LEU A 167 -15.19 3.93 -16.92
C LEU A 167 -15.36 3.18 -18.24
N GLU A 168 -14.35 2.41 -18.68
CA GLU A 168 -14.46 1.52 -19.85
C GLU A 168 -15.52 0.40 -19.68
N LEU A 169 -15.91 0.08 -18.43
CA LEU A 169 -16.96 -0.93 -18.14
C LEU A 169 -18.38 -0.34 -18.17
N VAL A 170 -18.52 0.98 -18.22
CA VAL A 170 -19.81 1.67 -18.26
C VAL A 170 -20.35 1.65 -19.70
N ASP A 171 -21.67 1.47 -19.84
CA ASP A 171 -22.32 1.58 -21.15
C ASP A 171 -22.09 2.96 -21.77
N SER A 172 -21.68 2.99 -23.02
CA SER A 172 -21.32 4.22 -23.76
C SER A 172 -22.46 5.24 -23.92
N SER A 173 -23.71 4.81 -23.67
CA SER A 173 -24.87 5.70 -23.66
C SER A 173 -25.00 6.55 -22.39
N VAL A 174 -24.27 6.18 -21.31
CA VAL A 174 -24.31 6.88 -20.03
C VAL A 174 -23.39 8.10 -20.09
N THR A 175 -23.96 9.29 -20.06
CA THR A 175 -23.20 10.56 -20.17
C THR A 175 -22.60 11.02 -18.82
N LYS A 176 -23.20 10.61 -17.71
CA LYS A 176 -22.72 10.92 -16.36
C LYS A 176 -22.75 9.65 -15.51
N PRO A 177 -21.68 8.84 -15.56
CA PRO A 177 -21.65 7.56 -14.86
C PRO A 177 -21.66 7.74 -13.34
N ARG A 178 -22.44 6.88 -12.68
CA ARG A 178 -22.47 6.76 -11.22
C ARG A 178 -21.51 5.67 -10.80
N VAL A 179 -20.46 6.05 -10.06
CA VAL A 179 -19.38 5.16 -9.66
C VAL A 179 -19.41 4.93 -8.16
N LEU A 180 -19.45 3.68 -7.73
CA LEU A 180 -19.36 3.31 -6.31
C LEU A 180 -17.96 2.76 -6.01
N ILE A 181 -17.20 3.47 -5.16
CA ILE A 181 -15.91 2.99 -4.65
C ILE A 181 -16.15 2.17 -3.38
N LEU A 182 -15.67 0.94 -3.38
CA LEU A 182 -15.77 -0.02 -2.28
C LEU A 182 -14.42 -0.19 -1.59
N GLY A 183 -14.34 0.30 -0.34
CA GLY A 183 -13.14 0.36 0.47
C GLY A 183 -12.28 1.59 0.15
N VAL A 184 -12.24 2.54 1.09
CA VAL A 184 -11.44 3.78 0.96
C VAL A 184 -10.21 3.78 1.86
N ALA A 185 -10.11 2.85 2.80
CA ALA A 185 -8.91 2.66 3.61
C ALA A 185 -7.78 2.06 2.76
N TYR A 186 -6.53 2.34 3.14
CA TYR A 186 -5.37 1.93 2.36
C TYR A 186 -5.09 0.41 2.40
N LYS A 187 -5.71 -0.33 3.33
CA LYS A 187 -5.62 -1.80 3.39
C LYS A 187 -6.82 -2.44 4.11
N PRO A 188 -7.04 -3.76 3.93
CA PRO A 188 -8.08 -4.51 4.62
C PRO A 188 -7.89 -4.53 6.15
N GLY A 189 -9.02 -4.58 6.88
CA GLY A 189 -9.05 -4.75 8.34
C GLY A 189 -8.72 -3.51 9.15
N VAL A 190 -8.50 -2.36 8.52
CA VAL A 190 -8.27 -1.08 9.18
C VAL A 190 -9.14 0.03 8.59
N GLY A 191 -9.54 1.00 9.40
CA GLY A 191 -10.26 2.20 8.96
C GLY A 191 -9.32 3.41 8.70
N ASP A 192 -8.07 3.16 8.35
CA ASP A 192 -7.06 4.21 8.16
C ASP A 192 -7.02 4.67 6.70
N VAL A 193 -7.29 5.95 6.50
CA VAL A 193 -7.36 6.59 5.18
C VAL A 193 -6.18 7.52 4.89
N ARG A 194 -5.14 7.50 5.73
CA ARG A 194 -3.95 8.32 5.50
C ARG A 194 -3.21 7.85 4.25
N GLU A 195 -2.84 8.79 3.39
CA GLU A 195 -2.16 8.53 2.12
C GLU A 195 -2.83 7.40 1.30
N THR A 196 -4.17 7.28 1.37
CA THR A 196 -4.88 6.31 0.55
C THR A 196 -4.87 6.74 -0.92
N PRO A 197 -4.44 5.88 -1.86
CA PRO A 197 -4.46 6.20 -3.29
C PRO A 197 -5.89 6.34 -3.84
N VAL A 198 -6.89 5.90 -3.08
CA VAL A 198 -8.31 6.09 -3.40
C VAL A 198 -8.68 7.58 -3.39
N SER A 199 -7.92 8.44 -2.71
CA SER A 199 -8.14 9.89 -2.74
C SER A 199 -7.91 10.49 -4.14
N GLU A 200 -6.88 10.02 -4.84
CA GLU A 200 -6.58 10.43 -6.22
C GLU A 200 -7.55 9.76 -7.20
N LEU A 201 -7.86 8.48 -7.00
CA LEU A 201 -8.88 7.77 -7.78
C LEU A 201 -10.23 8.52 -7.76
N PHE A 202 -10.69 8.91 -6.57
CA PHE A 202 -11.93 9.65 -6.38
C PHE A 202 -11.90 10.98 -7.15
N GLN A 203 -10.77 11.69 -7.09
CA GLN A 203 -10.60 12.95 -7.80
C GLN A 203 -10.60 12.76 -9.32
N HIS A 204 -9.87 11.77 -9.85
CA HIS A 204 -9.85 11.49 -11.29
C HIS A 204 -11.23 11.13 -11.84
N LEU A 205 -12.02 10.35 -11.11
CA LEU A 205 -13.38 10.02 -11.52
C LEU A 205 -14.28 11.27 -11.59
N ILE A 206 -14.15 12.21 -10.66
CA ILE A 206 -14.89 13.50 -10.71
C ILE A 206 -14.43 14.34 -11.90
N GLU A 207 -13.12 14.41 -12.17
CA GLU A 207 -12.57 15.13 -13.30
C GLU A 207 -13.06 14.59 -14.64
N GLU A 208 -13.31 13.28 -14.73
CA GLU A 208 -13.93 12.61 -15.88
C GLU A 208 -15.48 12.76 -15.91
N GLY A 209 -16.06 13.53 -14.99
CA GLY A 209 -17.49 13.87 -14.97
C GLY A 209 -18.39 12.84 -14.27
N ALA A 210 -17.85 11.87 -13.56
CA ALA A 210 -18.65 10.87 -12.84
C ALA A 210 -19.31 11.46 -11.58
N ASP A 211 -20.46 10.87 -11.20
CA ASP A 211 -21.07 11.02 -9.88
C ASP A 211 -20.51 9.91 -8.97
N VAL A 212 -19.65 10.29 -8.02
CA VAL A 212 -18.85 9.33 -7.24
C VAL A 212 -19.35 9.23 -5.81
N ALA A 213 -19.70 8.03 -5.39
CA ALA A 213 -19.97 7.68 -4.00
C ALA A 213 -18.97 6.64 -3.48
N TRP A 214 -18.92 6.48 -2.17
CA TRP A 214 -18.02 5.51 -1.56
C TRP A 214 -18.69 4.77 -0.39
N HIS A 215 -18.24 3.54 -0.15
CA HIS A 215 -18.61 2.72 0.98
C HIS A 215 -17.40 2.04 1.59
N ASP A 216 -17.23 2.15 2.90
CA ASP A 216 -16.25 1.39 3.69
C ASP A 216 -16.81 1.20 5.10
N PRO A 217 -17.03 -0.04 5.57
CA PRO A 217 -17.67 -0.30 6.85
C PRO A 217 -16.81 0.11 8.05
N LEU A 218 -15.50 0.31 7.85
CA LEU A 218 -14.55 0.70 8.91
C LEU A 218 -14.25 2.21 8.93
N VAL A 219 -14.77 2.96 7.94
CA VAL A 219 -14.52 4.40 7.81
C VAL A 219 -15.83 5.18 8.00
N PRO A 220 -16.06 5.81 9.16
CA PRO A 220 -17.32 6.47 9.44
C PRO A 220 -17.49 7.84 8.74
N ASN A 221 -16.39 8.46 8.32
CA ASN A 221 -16.36 9.73 7.59
C ASN A 221 -15.09 9.85 6.76
N TRP A 222 -15.23 10.30 5.51
CA TRP A 222 -14.10 10.56 4.63
C TRP A 222 -14.45 11.68 3.65
N LYS A 223 -13.52 12.61 3.40
CA LYS A 223 -13.72 13.80 2.56
C LYS A 223 -15.00 14.58 2.93
N GLY A 224 -15.34 14.64 4.23
CA GLY A 224 -16.51 15.40 4.73
C GLY A 224 -17.87 14.73 4.48
N SER A 225 -17.91 13.49 3.98
CA SER A 225 -19.14 12.72 3.77
C SER A 225 -19.14 11.41 4.54
N LYS A 226 -20.32 10.86 4.78
CA LYS A 226 -20.52 9.52 5.33
C LYS A 226 -20.52 8.48 4.19
N PRO A 227 -20.20 7.21 4.47
CA PRO A 227 -20.34 6.16 3.49
C PRO A 227 -21.81 6.03 3.04
N VAL A 228 -22.03 5.80 1.76
CA VAL A 228 -23.34 5.42 1.27
C VAL A 228 -23.63 3.95 1.61
N ASP A 229 -24.90 3.54 1.49
CA ASP A 229 -25.28 2.13 1.57
C ASP A 229 -24.70 1.34 0.39
N LEU A 230 -24.40 0.05 0.59
CA LEU A 230 -23.94 -0.85 -0.49
C LEU A 230 -24.97 -0.97 -1.63
N PHE A 231 -26.27 -0.73 -1.37
CA PHE A 231 -27.34 -0.74 -2.37
C PHE A 231 -27.48 0.58 -3.13
N TRP A 232 -26.55 1.54 -2.94
CA TRP A 232 -26.53 2.76 -3.71
C TRP A 232 -26.47 2.42 -5.22
N ASN A 233 -27.43 2.96 -5.99
CA ASN A 233 -27.55 2.65 -7.40
C ASN A 233 -26.37 3.22 -8.18
N CYS A 234 -25.57 2.38 -8.83
CA CYS A 234 -24.39 2.74 -9.60
C CYS A 234 -24.34 2.03 -10.96
N ASP A 235 -23.62 2.63 -11.90
CA ASP A 235 -23.40 2.08 -13.24
C ASP A 235 -22.13 1.20 -13.26
N VAL A 236 -21.22 1.41 -12.34
CA VAL A 236 -20.01 0.59 -12.12
C VAL A 236 -19.57 0.69 -10.66
N ALA A 237 -19.01 -0.41 -10.14
CA ALA A 237 -18.37 -0.43 -8.83
C ALA A 237 -16.86 -0.72 -8.95
N ILE A 238 -16.04 -0.09 -8.09
CA ILE A 238 -14.61 -0.33 -8.00
C ILE A 238 -14.32 -0.92 -6.63
N LEU A 239 -13.89 -2.17 -6.57
CA LEU A 239 -13.44 -2.80 -5.34
C LEU A 239 -11.97 -2.45 -5.12
N ALA A 240 -11.73 -1.32 -4.45
CA ALA A 240 -10.39 -0.80 -4.18
C ALA A 240 -9.74 -1.47 -2.97
N THR A 241 -10.51 -1.72 -1.90
CA THR A 241 -10.07 -2.43 -0.70
C THR A 241 -11.18 -3.33 -0.17
N LYS A 242 -10.95 -4.63 -0.14
CA LYS A 242 -11.94 -5.59 0.38
C LYS A 242 -11.91 -5.61 1.91
N GLN A 243 -12.85 -4.90 2.53
CA GLN A 243 -13.00 -4.91 3.98
C GLN A 243 -13.71 -6.17 4.49
N PRO A 244 -13.39 -6.63 5.72
CA PRO A 244 -14.14 -7.70 6.37
C PRO A 244 -15.64 -7.38 6.44
N GLY A 245 -16.49 -8.37 6.11
CA GLY A 245 -17.93 -8.22 6.12
C GLY A 245 -18.55 -7.48 4.93
N MET A 246 -17.75 -6.96 3.99
CA MET A 246 -18.24 -6.31 2.78
C MET A 246 -18.70 -7.37 1.78
N ASP A 247 -20.03 -7.49 1.57
CA ASP A 247 -20.63 -8.39 0.59
C ASP A 247 -21.08 -7.62 -0.67
N VAL A 248 -20.45 -7.92 -1.78
CA VAL A 248 -20.75 -7.33 -3.09
C VAL A 248 -21.69 -8.21 -3.94
N GLY A 249 -22.17 -9.31 -3.39
CA GLY A 249 -23.00 -10.29 -4.12
C GLY A 249 -24.30 -9.72 -4.67
N HIS A 250 -24.85 -8.67 -4.04
CA HIS A 250 -26.04 -7.99 -4.56
C HIS A 250 -25.76 -7.20 -5.85
N LEU A 251 -24.60 -6.51 -5.95
CA LEU A 251 -24.21 -5.79 -7.17
C LEU A 251 -24.05 -6.76 -8.35
N ILE A 252 -23.45 -7.92 -8.11
CA ILE A 252 -23.30 -8.98 -9.11
C ILE A 252 -24.69 -9.49 -9.57
N LYS A 253 -25.62 -9.70 -8.63
CA LYS A 253 -27.00 -10.13 -8.95
C LYS A 253 -27.78 -9.08 -9.74
N GLN A 254 -27.49 -7.81 -9.56
CA GLN A 254 -28.08 -6.71 -10.30
C GLN A 254 -27.41 -6.48 -11.67
N GLY A 255 -26.34 -7.23 -11.99
CA GLY A 255 -25.59 -7.07 -13.24
C GLY A 255 -24.72 -5.82 -13.29
N VAL A 256 -24.43 -5.19 -12.14
CA VAL A 256 -23.51 -4.04 -12.07
C VAL A 256 -22.07 -4.50 -12.36
N PRO A 257 -21.40 -3.93 -13.36
CA PRO A 257 -19.99 -4.22 -13.61
C PRO A 257 -19.12 -3.86 -12.39
N ILE A 258 -18.20 -4.74 -12.06
CA ILE A 258 -17.25 -4.50 -10.94
C ILE A 258 -15.83 -4.58 -11.47
N LEU A 259 -15.02 -3.55 -11.22
CA LEU A 259 -13.57 -3.61 -11.37
C LEU A 259 -12.98 -4.05 -10.03
N ASP A 260 -12.50 -5.29 -9.95
CA ASP A 260 -11.84 -5.82 -8.74
C ASP A 260 -10.33 -5.56 -8.76
N CYS A 261 -9.89 -4.55 -8.00
CA CYS A 261 -8.48 -4.22 -7.82
C CYS A 261 -7.78 -5.09 -6.76
N THR A 262 -8.52 -6.01 -6.12
CA THR A 262 -8.02 -6.78 -4.97
C THR A 262 -7.82 -8.27 -5.27
N ASN A 263 -8.31 -8.73 -6.43
CA ASN A 263 -8.38 -10.15 -6.81
C ASN A 263 -9.13 -11.01 -5.77
N SER A 264 -10.11 -10.44 -5.10
CA SER A 264 -10.90 -11.14 -4.07
C SER A 264 -12.17 -11.78 -4.60
N ILE A 265 -12.56 -11.45 -5.83
CA ILE A 265 -13.72 -12.04 -6.52
C ILE A 265 -13.20 -12.85 -7.70
N LYS A 266 -13.33 -14.18 -7.63
CA LYS A 266 -12.78 -15.05 -8.68
C LYS A 266 -13.89 -15.58 -9.63
N ASN A 267 -13.62 -15.49 -10.94
CA ASN A 267 -14.37 -16.17 -11.99
C ASN A 267 -15.89 -15.92 -11.99
N LEU A 268 -16.32 -14.68 -11.74
CA LEU A 268 -17.72 -14.30 -11.83
C LEU A 268 -17.97 -13.40 -13.04
N ALA A 269 -19.07 -13.69 -13.77
CA ALA A 269 -19.50 -12.83 -14.88
C ALA A 269 -19.81 -11.40 -14.37
N GLY A 270 -19.42 -10.38 -15.14
CA GLY A 270 -19.58 -8.98 -14.75
C GLY A 270 -18.48 -8.44 -13.82
N VAL A 271 -17.50 -9.27 -13.44
CA VAL A 271 -16.35 -8.83 -12.66
C VAL A 271 -15.10 -8.83 -13.55
N ALA A 272 -14.52 -7.65 -13.73
CA ALA A 272 -13.24 -7.46 -14.38
C ALA A 272 -12.14 -7.37 -13.32
N SER A 273 -11.01 -8.02 -13.53
CA SER A 273 -9.81 -7.79 -12.72
C SER A 273 -9.02 -6.61 -13.28
N LEU A 274 -8.23 -6.02 -12.41
CA LEU A 274 -7.31 -4.96 -12.77
C LEU A 274 -6.24 -5.49 -13.74
#